data_12f5924708be8842d15a3d78ec7b94a7
#
_entry.id   12f5924708be8842d15a3d78ec7b94a7
#
_cell.length_a   1.000
_cell.length_b   1.000
_cell.length_c   1.000
_cell.angle_alpha   90.00
_cell.angle_beta   90.00
_cell.angle_gamma   90.00
#
_symmetry.space_group_name_H-M   'P 1'
#
loop_
_entity.id
_entity.type
_entity.pdbx_description
1 polymer ?
#
loop_
_entity_poly.entity_id
_entity_poly.type
_entity_poly.pdbx_seq_one_letter_code
_entity_poly.pdbx_strand_id
1 'polypeptide(L)'
;YVMRALGIPCGTDYMAMRGDNNVPHFWNFTLDKDGKTYITEFPDLNWKRAVSMYNPKAKVYRNTYGLNWKDVKRQQGKMMHPAFRKPLYQDVTAVYADSLNRDLVVSSDILCKEVHKGDIVYFCLSTRMDWVPIAWTVFEKDSLRFQDTEGSVIGCLATWNGKRLVMQSEPFTYDKMSGTIALLTPQSEKEDIT
;
A
#
# COMPACT_ATOMS: atom_id res chain seq x y z
N TYR A 1 -21.47 10.71 10.64
CA TYR A 1 -21.93 12.08 10.90
C TYR A 1 -22.12 12.35 12.39
N VAL A 2 -22.83 11.50 13.16
CA VAL A 2 -23.17 11.73 14.57
C VAL A 2 -21.92 11.97 15.44
N MET A 3 -20.91 11.11 15.37
CA MET A 3 -19.69 11.27 16.15
C MET A 3 -19.02 12.62 15.91
N ARG A 4 -18.92 13.05 14.66
CA ARG A 4 -18.34 14.35 14.31
C ARG A 4 -19.17 15.53 14.81
N ALA A 5 -20.51 15.42 14.79
CA ALA A 5 -21.39 16.41 15.38
C ALA A 5 -21.20 16.55 16.91
N LEU A 6 -20.75 15.48 17.56
CA LEU A 6 -20.38 15.44 18.97
C LEU A 6 -18.91 15.84 19.23
N GLY A 7 -18.19 16.32 18.22
CA GLY A 7 -16.79 16.71 18.35
C GLY A 7 -15.80 15.53 18.43
N ILE A 8 -16.24 14.29 18.16
CA ILE A 8 -15.39 13.10 18.19
C ILE A 8 -14.67 12.99 16.84
N PRO A 9 -13.32 13.04 16.81
CA PRO A 9 -12.56 12.91 15.58
C PRO A 9 -12.67 11.48 15.04
N CYS A 10 -13.30 11.34 13.88
CA CYS A 10 -13.49 10.06 13.21
C CYS A 10 -13.49 10.19 11.70
N GLY A 11 -13.27 9.10 11.01
CA GLY A 11 -13.24 9.03 9.56
C GLY A 11 -13.15 7.60 9.05
N THR A 12 -12.63 7.46 7.84
CA THR A 12 -12.47 6.16 7.17
C THR A 12 -11.02 5.96 6.78
N ASP A 13 -10.49 4.80 7.17
CA ASP A 13 -9.22 4.27 6.68
C ASP A 13 -9.50 3.13 5.68
N TYR A 14 -8.57 2.89 4.77
CA TYR A 14 -8.75 1.85 3.76
C TYR A 14 -7.43 1.24 3.30
N MET A 15 -7.53 0.00 2.85
CA MET A 15 -6.52 -0.71 2.05
C MET A 15 -6.98 -0.72 0.60
N ALA A 16 -6.14 -0.27 -0.32
CA ALA A 16 -6.44 -0.35 -1.75
C ALA A 16 -6.56 -1.82 -2.20
N MET A 17 -5.81 -2.70 -1.54
CA MET A 17 -5.83 -4.15 -1.75
C MET A 17 -5.38 -4.86 -0.47
N ARG A 18 -6.11 -5.88 -0.05
CA ARG A 18 -5.67 -6.80 1.03
C ARG A 18 -4.66 -7.80 0.46
N GLY A 19 -3.68 -8.15 1.28
CA GLY A 19 -2.68 -9.15 0.90
C GLY A 19 -3.19 -10.59 0.88
N ASP A 20 -4.31 -10.87 1.56
CA ASP A 20 -4.83 -12.23 1.79
C ASP A 20 -6.00 -12.64 0.87
N ASN A 21 -6.75 -11.71 0.29
CA ASN A 21 -7.95 -12.05 -0.48
C ASN A 21 -8.20 -11.18 -1.72
N ASN A 22 -7.24 -10.38 -2.10
CA ASN A 22 -7.26 -9.60 -3.36
C ASN A 22 -8.49 -8.70 -3.55
N VAL A 23 -9.01 -8.12 -2.45
CA VAL A 23 -10.10 -7.14 -2.48
C VAL A 23 -9.74 -5.91 -1.65
N PRO A 24 -10.29 -4.72 -1.99
CA PRO A 24 -10.14 -3.54 -1.13
C PRO A 24 -10.91 -3.71 0.17
N HIS A 25 -10.49 -3.01 1.21
CA HIS A 25 -11.17 -3.03 2.49
C HIS A 25 -11.21 -1.64 3.13
N PHE A 26 -12.34 -1.32 3.77
CA PHE A 26 -12.60 -0.03 4.41
C PHE A 26 -13.13 -0.26 5.81
N TRP A 27 -12.74 0.59 6.75
CA TRP A 27 -13.26 0.59 8.11
C TRP A 27 -13.31 1.99 8.69
N ASN A 28 -14.05 2.14 9.78
CA ASN A 28 -14.11 3.39 10.50
C ASN A 28 -12.98 3.49 11.53
N PHE A 29 -12.45 4.69 11.70
CA PHE A 29 -11.54 4.98 12.80
C PHE A 29 -12.06 6.13 13.66
N THR A 30 -11.59 6.18 14.90
CA THR A 30 -11.66 7.33 15.79
C THR A 30 -10.32 7.55 16.46
N LEU A 31 -10.09 8.79 16.90
CA LEU A 31 -8.92 9.14 17.70
C LEU A 31 -9.35 9.40 19.14
N ASP A 32 -8.57 8.91 20.10
CA ASP A 32 -8.72 9.32 21.49
C ASP A 32 -8.08 10.70 21.75
N LYS A 33 -8.14 11.17 22.99
CA LYS A 33 -7.56 12.46 23.41
C LYS A 33 -6.05 12.56 23.20
N ASP A 34 -5.36 11.42 23.12
CA ASP A 34 -3.91 11.34 22.92
C ASP A 34 -3.55 11.10 21.42
N GLY A 35 -4.54 11.15 20.52
CA GLY A 35 -4.38 10.93 19.09
C GLY A 35 -4.19 9.47 18.70
N LYS A 36 -4.41 8.52 19.61
CA LYS A 36 -4.29 7.10 19.31
C LYS A 36 -5.50 6.62 18.50
N THR A 37 -5.25 5.82 17.48
CA THR A 37 -6.28 5.32 16.58
C THR A 37 -6.97 4.07 17.13
N TYR A 38 -8.29 4.10 17.12
CA TYR A 38 -9.17 2.97 17.36
C TYR A 38 -10.00 2.71 16.12
N ILE A 39 -10.32 1.44 15.87
CA ILE A 39 -11.07 1.01 14.70
C ILE A 39 -12.31 0.22 15.10
N THR A 40 -13.31 0.23 14.22
CA THR A 40 -14.45 -0.70 14.27
C THR A 40 -14.78 -1.17 12.87
N GLU A 41 -15.12 -2.45 12.76
CA GLU A 41 -15.48 -3.12 11.50
C GLU A 41 -16.81 -3.86 11.70
N PHE A 42 -17.65 -3.82 10.67
CA PHE A 42 -18.85 -4.65 10.65
C PHE A 42 -18.46 -6.13 10.45
N PRO A 43 -19.09 -7.10 11.16
CA PRO A 43 -20.19 -6.96 12.12
C PRO A 43 -19.77 -6.65 13.56
N ASP A 44 -18.48 -6.69 13.89
CA ASP A 44 -17.99 -6.39 15.22
C ASP A 44 -17.94 -4.87 15.44
N LEU A 45 -18.87 -4.35 16.22
CA LEU A 45 -18.99 -2.93 16.53
C LEU A 45 -18.12 -2.48 17.72
N ASN A 46 -17.33 -3.37 18.32
CA ASN A 46 -16.45 -3.01 19.41
C ASN A 46 -15.22 -2.25 18.89
N TRP A 47 -14.87 -1.16 19.55
CA TRP A 47 -13.70 -0.40 19.25
C TRP A 47 -12.43 -1.11 19.70
N LYS A 48 -11.48 -1.31 18.78
CA LYS A 48 -10.18 -1.95 19.02
C LYS A 48 -9.05 -0.99 18.67
N ARG A 49 -7.90 -1.17 19.31
CA ARG A 49 -6.67 -0.47 18.90
C ARG A 49 -6.31 -0.85 17.47
N ALA A 50 -5.91 0.14 16.67
CA ALA A 50 -5.52 -0.08 15.27
C ALA A 50 -4.44 -1.16 15.10
N VAL A 51 -3.48 -1.21 16.03
CA VAL A 51 -2.38 -2.20 16.04
C VAL A 51 -2.86 -3.65 16.24
N SER A 52 -4.10 -3.88 16.66
CA SER A 52 -4.66 -5.23 16.84
C SER A 52 -5.27 -5.82 15.56
N MET A 53 -5.18 -5.14 14.45
CA MET A 53 -5.67 -5.62 13.16
C MET A 53 -4.73 -6.69 12.59
N TYR A 54 -5.23 -7.91 12.40
CA TYR A 54 -4.42 -9.07 11.98
C TYR A 54 -4.24 -9.22 10.46
N ASN A 55 -5.12 -8.63 9.68
CA ASN A 55 -5.11 -8.82 8.23
C ASN A 55 -3.82 -8.24 7.59
N PRO A 56 -3.21 -8.95 6.62
CA PRO A 56 -2.11 -8.39 5.83
C PRO A 56 -2.55 -7.12 5.12
N LYS A 57 -2.04 -5.99 5.56
CA LYS A 57 -2.53 -4.67 5.15
C LYS A 57 -1.78 -4.12 3.94
N ALA A 58 -0.54 -4.55 3.76
CA ALA A 58 0.42 -3.98 2.83
C ALA A 58 0.53 -2.45 2.94
N LYS A 59 -0.55 -1.70 2.67
CA LYS A 59 -0.64 -0.25 2.83
C LYS A 59 -2.02 0.18 3.33
N VAL A 60 -2.04 1.14 4.26
CA VAL A 60 -3.26 1.75 4.79
C VAL A 60 -3.24 3.26 4.55
N TYR A 61 -4.33 3.76 3.98
CA TYR A 61 -4.53 5.18 3.73
C TYR A 61 -5.73 5.71 4.50
N ARG A 62 -5.58 6.91 5.05
CA ARG A 62 -6.62 7.66 5.75
C ARG A 62 -7.18 8.73 4.85
N ASN A 63 -8.51 8.80 4.76
CA ASN A 63 -9.18 9.93 4.15
C ASN A 63 -9.20 11.09 5.16
N THR A 64 -8.45 12.14 4.87
CA THR A 64 -8.33 13.33 5.71
C THR A 64 -9.25 14.45 5.24
N TYR A 65 -9.49 15.45 6.13
CA TYR A 65 -10.28 16.64 5.79
C TYR A 65 -9.41 17.84 5.43
N GLY A 66 -8.10 17.70 5.59
CA GLY A 66 -7.10 18.70 5.21
C GLY A 66 -6.19 18.16 4.11
N LEU A 67 -5.59 19.07 3.34
CA LEU A 67 -4.65 18.71 2.29
C LEU A 67 -3.36 18.10 2.89
N ASN A 68 -2.95 16.97 2.36
CA ASN A 68 -1.64 16.40 2.63
C ASN A 68 -0.57 17.13 1.78
N TRP A 69 -0.14 18.29 2.25
CA TRP A 69 0.81 19.14 1.53
C TRP A 69 2.16 18.46 1.26
N LYS A 70 2.58 17.53 2.12
CA LYS A 70 3.83 16.78 1.92
C LYS A 70 3.76 15.97 0.62
N ASP A 71 2.70 15.21 0.42
CA ASP A 71 2.54 14.40 -0.78
C ASP A 71 2.19 15.24 -2.00
N VAL A 72 1.39 16.29 -1.86
CA VAL A 72 1.11 17.24 -2.95
C VAL A 72 2.42 17.82 -3.51
N LYS A 73 3.33 18.26 -2.65
CA LYS A 73 4.64 18.79 -3.08
C LYS A 73 5.52 17.72 -3.74
N ARG A 74 5.54 16.51 -3.20
CA ARG A 74 6.32 15.40 -3.78
C ARG A 74 5.83 14.98 -5.16
N GLN A 75 4.55 15.17 -5.44
CA GLN A 75 3.92 14.83 -6.73
C GLN A 75 4.00 15.95 -7.76
N GLN A 76 4.35 17.17 -7.35
CA GLN A 76 4.36 18.33 -8.22
C GLN A 76 5.26 18.12 -9.45
N GLY A 77 4.72 18.39 -10.64
CA GLY A 77 5.42 18.23 -11.90
C GLY A 77 5.61 16.78 -12.37
N LYS A 78 5.05 15.79 -11.66
CA LYS A 78 5.19 14.37 -11.99
C LYS A 78 3.89 13.79 -12.57
N MET A 79 4.04 12.87 -13.52
CA MET A 79 2.90 12.11 -14.07
C MET A 79 2.54 10.97 -13.12
N MET A 80 1.60 11.24 -12.20
CA MET A 80 1.16 10.28 -11.22
C MET A 80 0.01 9.39 -11.73
N HIS A 81 0.00 8.13 -11.30
CA HIS A 81 -1.17 7.26 -11.45
C HIS A 81 -2.39 7.87 -10.73
N PRO A 82 -3.62 7.80 -11.31
CA PRO A 82 -4.82 8.41 -10.74
C PRO A 82 -5.11 8.03 -9.28
N ALA A 83 -4.80 6.80 -8.87
CA ALA A 83 -4.98 6.33 -7.49
C ALA A 83 -4.27 7.20 -6.44
N PHE A 84 -3.17 7.88 -6.81
CA PHE A 84 -2.37 8.71 -5.92
C PHE A 84 -2.58 10.21 -6.10
N ARG A 85 -3.40 10.64 -7.05
CA ARG A 85 -3.76 12.06 -7.26
C ARG A 85 -4.84 12.53 -6.27
N LYS A 86 -4.77 12.09 -5.03
CA LYS A 86 -5.80 12.34 -4.01
C LYS A 86 -5.18 13.11 -2.85
N PRO A 87 -5.21 14.45 -2.88
CA PRO A 87 -4.48 15.27 -1.90
C PRO A 87 -5.03 15.17 -0.47
N LEU A 88 -6.21 14.58 -0.30
CA LEU A 88 -6.83 14.33 1.00
C LEU A 88 -6.44 12.98 1.61
N TYR A 89 -5.61 12.19 0.94
CA TYR A 89 -5.17 10.90 1.47
C TYR A 89 -3.83 11.01 2.16
N GLN A 90 -3.73 10.35 3.30
CA GLN A 90 -2.49 10.22 4.07
C GLN A 90 -2.17 8.75 4.27
N ASP A 91 -0.92 8.37 4.06
CA ASP A 91 -0.40 7.06 4.45
C ASP A 91 -0.34 6.99 5.98
N VAL A 92 -1.07 6.05 6.54
CA VAL A 92 -1.13 5.78 7.98
C VAL A 92 -0.76 4.34 8.32
N THR A 93 -0.07 3.65 7.41
CA THR A 93 0.32 2.25 7.59
C THR A 93 1.05 2.03 8.92
N ALA A 94 1.96 2.94 9.29
CA ALA A 94 2.69 2.89 10.55
C ALA A 94 1.79 2.88 11.80
N VAL A 95 0.58 3.46 11.72
CA VAL A 95 -0.39 3.45 12.83
C VAL A 95 -0.94 2.05 13.10
N TYR A 96 -0.96 1.22 12.07
CA TYR A 96 -1.47 -0.16 12.09
C TYR A 96 -0.34 -1.19 12.24
N ALA A 97 0.89 -0.72 12.23
CA ALA A 97 2.06 -1.57 12.30
C ALA A 97 2.24 -2.17 13.69
N ASP A 98 2.59 -3.43 13.71
CA ASP A 98 3.29 -4.03 14.84
C ASP A 98 4.79 -3.75 14.75
N SER A 99 5.56 -4.34 15.67
CA SER A 99 7.04 -4.21 15.70
C SER A 99 7.74 -4.76 14.44
N LEU A 100 7.02 -5.42 13.54
CA LEU A 100 7.54 -6.02 12.31
C LEU A 100 7.30 -5.16 11.07
N ASN A 101 6.72 -3.97 11.22
CA ASN A 101 6.55 -3.07 10.08
C ASN A 101 7.90 -2.58 9.60
N ARG A 102 8.15 -2.71 8.32
CA ARG A 102 9.41 -2.34 7.66
C ARG A 102 9.16 -1.62 6.35
N ASP A 103 10.18 -0.93 5.90
CA ASP A 103 10.22 -0.49 4.52
C ASP A 103 10.46 -1.69 3.60
N LEU A 104 9.70 -1.79 2.54
CA LEU A 104 10.04 -2.69 1.44
C LEU A 104 11.19 -2.05 0.65
N VAL A 105 12.35 -2.69 0.67
CA VAL A 105 13.53 -2.25 -0.09
C VAL A 105 13.81 -3.29 -1.17
N VAL A 106 13.76 -2.84 -2.43
CA VAL A 106 13.93 -3.68 -3.61
C VAL A 106 15.18 -3.24 -4.37
N SER A 107 16.08 -4.18 -4.68
CA SER A 107 17.21 -3.89 -5.58
C SER A 107 16.72 -3.54 -6.98
N SER A 108 17.38 -2.59 -7.63
CA SER A 108 17.10 -2.26 -9.04
C SER A 108 17.41 -3.42 -10.00
N ASP A 109 18.18 -4.41 -9.57
CA ASP A 109 18.57 -5.56 -10.41
C ASP A 109 17.39 -6.42 -10.86
N ILE A 110 16.25 -6.35 -10.15
CA ILE A 110 15.04 -7.07 -10.55
C ILE A 110 14.20 -6.34 -11.59
N LEU A 111 14.58 -5.12 -11.98
CA LEU A 111 13.86 -4.36 -13.01
C LEU A 111 14.11 -4.96 -14.41
N CYS A 112 13.04 -5.32 -15.10
CA CYS A 112 13.11 -5.92 -16.43
C CYS A 112 13.31 -4.91 -17.56
N LYS A 113 13.07 -3.62 -17.31
CA LYS A 113 13.12 -2.54 -18.31
C LYS A 113 13.88 -1.36 -17.75
N GLU A 114 14.32 -0.51 -18.65
CA GLU A 114 15.02 0.70 -18.29
C GLU A 114 14.08 1.64 -17.51
N VAL A 115 14.47 1.95 -16.28
CA VAL A 115 13.84 2.93 -15.39
C VAL A 115 14.89 4.01 -15.10
N HIS A 116 14.56 5.25 -15.36
CA HIS A 116 15.49 6.35 -15.23
C HIS A 116 15.39 7.02 -13.86
N LYS A 117 16.48 7.64 -13.44
CA LYS A 117 16.47 8.47 -12.23
C LYS A 117 15.39 9.55 -12.31
N GLY A 118 14.58 9.61 -11.25
CA GLY A 118 13.44 10.52 -11.17
C GLY A 118 12.11 9.92 -11.60
N ASP A 119 12.11 8.74 -12.23
CA ASP A 119 10.89 8.02 -12.59
C ASP A 119 10.14 7.57 -11.34
N ILE A 120 8.82 7.56 -11.45
CA ILE A 120 7.96 7.03 -10.41
C ILE A 120 7.74 5.54 -10.64
N VAL A 121 8.09 4.76 -9.63
CA VAL A 121 7.85 3.32 -9.60
C VAL A 121 6.80 3.01 -8.56
N TYR A 122 5.86 2.17 -8.92
CA TYR A 122 4.76 1.72 -8.08
C TYR A 122 5.00 0.29 -7.60
N PHE A 123 4.71 0.04 -6.34
CA PHE A 123 4.52 -1.31 -5.83
C PHE A 123 3.05 -1.68 -6.00
N CYS A 124 2.80 -2.78 -6.68
CA CYS A 124 1.48 -3.26 -7.05
C CYS A 124 1.19 -4.62 -6.43
N LEU A 125 -0.04 -4.84 -5.99
CA LEU A 125 -0.54 -6.17 -5.60
C LEU A 125 -1.46 -6.74 -6.68
N SER A 126 -1.47 -8.06 -6.81
CA SER A 126 -2.33 -8.75 -7.77
C SER A 126 -3.79 -8.73 -7.32
N THR A 127 -4.69 -8.58 -8.26
CA THR A 127 -6.11 -8.85 -8.11
C THR A 127 -6.46 -10.11 -8.89
N ARG A 128 -7.75 -10.46 -8.96
CA ARG A 128 -8.22 -11.54 -9.83
C ARG A 128 -8.03 -11.23 -11.31
N MET A 129 -7.96 -9.98 -11.69
CA MET A 129 -8.00 -9.52 -13.08
C MET A 129 -6.79 -8.69 -13.49
N ASP A 130 -6.12 -8.02 -12.53
CA ASP A 130 -5.11 -7.01 -12.85
C ASP A 130 -4.19 -6.75 -11.65
N TRP A 131 -3.28 -5.81 -11.79
CA TRP A 131 -2.40 -5.30 -10.77
C TRP A 131 -2.85 -3.92 -10.28
N VAL A 132 -2.93 -3.73 -8.97
CA VAL A 132 -3.35 -2.47 -8.34
C VAL A 132 -2.16 -1.83 -7.64
N PRO A 133 -1.78 -0.58 -7.99
CA PRO A 133 -0.70 0.12 -7.33
C PRO A 133 -1.15 0.55 -5.92
N ILE A 134 -0.38 0.14 -4.92
CA ILE A 134 -0.67 0.40 -3.50
C ILE A 134 0.32 1.34 -2.83
N ALA A 135 1.51 1.50 -3.40
CA ALA A 135 2.53 2.43 -2.94
C ALA A 135 3.33 2.97 -4.13
N TRP A 136 4.06 4.06 -3.91
CA TRP A 136 4.93 4.63 -4.92
C TRP A 136 6.21 5.18 -4.30
N THR A 137 7.26 5.21 -5.10
CA THR A 137 8.52 5.86 -4.76
C THR A 137 9.13 6.50 -6.01
N VAL A 138 10.12 7.35 -5.82
CA VAL A 138 10.92 7.89 -6.92
C VAL A 138 12.19 7.05 -7.04
N PHE A 139 12.51 6.60 -8.23
CA PHE A 139 13.75 5.88 -8.48
C PHE A 139 14.94 6.85 -8.44
N GLU A 140 15.84 6.65 -7.49
CA GLU A 140 17.00 7.52 -7.30
C GLU A 140 18.29 6.85 -7.78
N LYS A 141 18.51 5.60 -7.38
CA LYS A 141 19.71 4.83 -7.66
C LYS A 141 19.44 3.31 -7.41
N ASP A 142 20.36 2.57 -7.03
CA ASP A 142 20.47 1.10 -6.93
C ASP A 142 19.31 0.38 -6.21
N SER A 143 18.39 1.10 -5.57
CA SER A 143 17.25 0.48 -4.87
C SER A 143 16.00 1.37 -4.87
N LEU A 144 14.87 0.70 -4.69
CA LEU A 144 13.54 1.29 -4.53
C LEU A 144 13.09 1.08 -3.09
N ARG A 145 12.71 2.14 -2.41
CA ARG A 145 12.24 2.08 -1.02
C ARG A 145 10.78 2.51 -0.93
N PHE A 146 9.92 1.61 -0.48
CA PHE A 146 8.52 1.88 -0.18
C PHE A 146 8.35 1.87 1.34
N GLN A 147 8.11 3.06 1.91
CA GLN A 147 8.03 3.25 3.36
C GLN A 147 6.87 2.47 3.97
N ASP A 148 7.05 1.99 5.20
CA ASP A 148 6.00 1.39 6.02
C ASP A 148 5.14 0.38 5.26
N THR A 149 5.75 -0.56 4.55
CA THR A 149 5.05 -1.58 3.77
C THR A 149 5.03 -2.91 4.51
N GLU A 150 3.84 -3.42 4.82
CA GLU A 150 3.70 -4.71 5.48
C GLU A 150 3.89 -5.86 4.49
N GLY A 151 4.67 -6.86 4.89
CA GLY A 151 4.96 -8.05 4.09
C GLY A 151 3.86 -9.11 4.09
N SER A 152 4.23 -10.34 3.71
CA SER A 152 3.33 -11.49 3.48
C SER A 152 2.36 -11.26 2.31
N VAL A 153 2.88 -10.68 1.24
CA VAL A 153 2.12 -10.34 0.03
C VAL A 153 2.89 -10.73 -1.23
N ILE A 154 2.15 -10.92 -2.32
CA ILE A 154 2.72 -11.08 -3.66
C ILE A 154 2.55 -9.76 -4.40
N GLY A 155 3.65 -9.23 -4.90
CA GLY A 155 3.64 -7.96 -5.60
C GLY A 155 4.52 -7.94 -6.84
N CYS A 156 4.47 -6.86 -7.56
CA CYS A 156 5.39 -6.53 -8.64
C CYS A 156 5.65 -5.02 -8.69
N LEU A 157 6.65 -4.63 -9.46
CA LEU A 157 6.96 -3.22 -9.72
C LEU A 157 6.39 -2.80 -11.06
N ALA A 158 5.91 -1.55 -11.15
CA ALA A 158 5.37 -0.99 -12.38
C ALA A 158 5.67 0.50 -12.49
N THR A 159 5.66 1.03 -13.70
CA THR A 159 5.61 2.46 -14.00
C THR A 159 4.27 2.83 -14.63
N TRP A 160 3.93 4.14 -14.64
CA TRP A 160 2.70 4.63 -15.26
C TRP A 160 3.03 5.45 -16.52
N ASN A 161 2.52 5.04 -17.68
CA ASN A 161 2.77 5.72 -18.94
C ASN A 161 1.69 6.75 -19.35
N GLY A 162 0.81 7.13 -18.41
CA GLY A 162 -0.32 8.02 -18.66
C GLY A 162 -1.63 7.32 -19.02
N LYS A 163 -1.57 6.04 -19.42
CA LYS A 163 -2.75 5.25 -19.84
C LYS A 163 -2.87 3.92 -19.07
N ARG A 164 -1.77 3.23 -18.84
CA ARG A 164 -1.73 1.93 -18.18
C ARG A 164 -0.46 1.74 -17.36
N LEU A 165 -0.51 0.84 -16.42
CA LEU A 165 0.68 0.33 -15.73
C LEU A 165 1.53 -0.49 -16.72
N VAL A 166 2.83 -0.30 -16.63
CA VAL A 166 3.84 -1.04 -17.39
C VAL A 166 4.69 -1.78 -16.37
N MET A 167 4.58 -3.11 -16.37
CA MET A 167 5.32 -3.95 -15.42
C MET A 167 6.82 -3.80 -15.63
N GLN A 168 7.55 -3.65 -14.54
CA GLN A 168 8.99 -3.43 -14.49
C GLN A 168 9.74 -4.56 -13.79
N SER A 169 9.04 -5.50 -13.18
CA SER A 169 9.61 -6.70 -12.60
C SER A 169 8.74 -7.91 -12.84
N GLU A 170 9.30 -9.10 -12.70
CA GLU A 170 8.53 -10.31 -12.43
C GLU A 170 7.82 -10.18 -11.09
N PRO A 171 6.73 -10.94 -10.86
CA PRO A 171 6.12 -11.03 -9.54
C PRO A 171 7.09 -11.57 -8.51
N PHE A 172 6.95 -11.10 -7.27
CA PHE A 172 7.77 -11.56 -6.15
C PHE A 172 6.95 -11.67 -4.86
N THR A 173 7.38 -12.55 -3.97
CA THR A 173 6.89 -12.55 -2.59
C THR A 173 7.73 -11.60 -1.75
N TYR A 174 7.07 -10.92 -0.82
CA TYR A 174 7.73 -10.13 0.21
C TYR A 174 7.36 -10.70 1.58
N ASP A 175 8.33 -11.29 2.26
CA ASP A 175 8.12 -11.93 3.56
C ASP A 175 8.16 -10.92 4.70
N LYS A 176 7.13 -10.95 5.56
CA LYS A 176 6.98 -10.01 6.68
C LYS A 176 8.06 -10.21 7.75
N MET A 177 8.42 -11.47 8.03
CA MET A 177 9.31 -11.82 9.16
C MET A 177 10.76 -11.52 8.84
N SER A 178 11.24 -11.98 7.69
CA SER A 178 12.62 -11.82 7.26
C SER A 178 12.88 -10.49 6.54
N GLY A 179 11.84 -9.90 5.91
CA GLY A 179 11.98 -8.77 5.00
C GLY A 179 12.58 -9.15 3.65
N THR A 180 12.66 -10.46 3.36
CA THR A 180 13.24 -10.97 2.11
C THR A 180 12.26 -10.92 0.96
N ILE A 181 12.81 -10.81 -0.25
CA ILE A 181 12.11 -10.86 -1.51
C ILE A 181 12.54 -12.12 -2.26
N ALA A 182 11.57 -12.86 -2.79
CA ALA A 182 11.83 -14.01 -3.65
C ALA A 182 11.02 -13.85 -4.96
N LEU A 183 11.72 -13.84 -6.09
CA LEU A 183 11.08 -13.77 -7.41
C LEU A 183 10.29 -15.06 -7.66
N LEU A 184 9.11 -14.90 -8.24
CA LEU A 184 8.27 -16.01 -8.68
C LEU A 184 8.60 -16.29 -10.14
N THR A 185 9.24 -17.42 -10.40
CA THR A 185 9.51 -17.88 -11.75
C THR A 185 8.44 -18.88 -12.18
N PRO A 186 7.93 -18.79 -13.41
CA PRO A 186 7.00 -19.80 -13.94
C PRO A 186 7.64 -21.18 -13.89
N GLN A 187 6.91 -22.18 -13.41
CA GLN A 187 7.35 -23.56 -13.52
C GLN A 187 7.24 -24.00 -14.98
N SER A 188 8.24 -24.72 -15.47
CA SER A 188 8.30 -25.21 -16.84
C SER A 188 7.35 -26.39 -17.11
N GLU A 189 6.89 -27.07 -16.05
CA GLU A 189 5.94 -28.17 -16.15
C GLU A 189 4.51 -27.65 -16.00
N LYS A 190 3.72 -27.88 -17.04
CA LYS A 190 2.26 -27.71 -16.97
C LYS A 190 1.71 -28.94 -16.23
N GLU A 191 1.27 -28.78 -15.00
CA GLU A 191 0.37 -29.78 -14.41
C GLU A 191 -1.01 -29.59 -15.03
N ASP A 192 -1.50 -30.65 -15.69
CA ASP A 192 -2.89 -30.70 -16.13
C ASP A 192 -3.77 -30.74 -14.88
N ILE A 193 -4.44 -29.65 -14.62
CA ILE A 193 -5.46 -29.57 -13.57
C ILE A 193 -6.71 -30.23 -14.13
N THR A 194 -6.91 -31.49 -13.80
CA THR A 194 -8.14 -32.24 -14.07
C THR A 194 -9.22 -31.92 -13.06
#